data_45930c79fe30463591cd8436a4f55029
#
_entry.id   45930c79fe30463591cd8436a4f55029
#
_cell.length_a   1.000
_cell.length_b   1.000
_cell.length_c   1.000
_cell.angle_alpha   90.00
_cell.angle_beta   90.00
_cell.angle_gamma   90.00
#
_symmetry.space_group_name_H-M   'P 1'
#
loop_
_entity.id
_entity.type
_entity.pdbx_description
1 polymer ?
#
loop_
_entity_poly.entity_id
_entity_poly.type
_entity_poly.pdbx_seq_one_letter_code
_entity_poly.pdbx_strand_id
1 'polypeptide(L)'
;MNSMRRRGQRASSLLLTLALAIAIGQPLTPRTSAHSPDPALSGGTFPQDGELLYDWRTGAVPPAAIRTAVNAAAGDIEATRESRAALFVYDAAGTNPIGYGTGTCGVNGIACFTRDAPDGFTMWFREHGRVFDWGTLKWCQMYATPPNGCYDAETVALDEFGHVEGLGHHDNYADERDYTDAVVQTFSRTKPREGYNMHVLGVCDVARLQIRYDTQHASFPYSTCLDLLTELSLTRSAAWIPYGGTVTFTAFLEVVTDADYGRLSGNPVSRRTIKLQRRPPGGTTWTTIATMPYTTPTGTYTYALRLYGSAEFRAVFSTPPDEGLRGDASPVVSVAVGACTGCLESIEP
;
A
#
# COMPACT_ATOMS: atom_id res chain seq x y z
N MET A 1 -23.61 61.58 55.55
CA MET A 1 -22.58 62.63 55.78
C MET A 1 -21.36 62.31 54.95
N ASN A 2 -21.11 63.18 53.98
CA ASN A 2 -19.80 63.63 53.46
C ASN A 2 -18.76 62.57 53.09
N SER A 3 -18.03 62.60 51.99
CA SER A 3 -17.77 63.73 51.05
C SER A 3 -17.07 63.15 49.80
N MET A 4 -17.37 63.73 48.69
CA MET A 4 -16.64 63.64 47.40
C MET A 4 -15.14 63.91 47.54
N ARG A 5 -14.33 63.21 46.71
CA ARG A 5 -13.24 63.92 45.99
C ARG A 5 -12.96 63.19 44.63
N ARG A 6 -13.18 63.95 43.60
CA ARG A 6 -12.71 63.73 42.21
C ARG A 6 -11.20 64.01 42.11
N ARG A 7 -10.48 63.29 41.30
CA ARG A 7 -9.27 63.63 40.51
C ARG A 7 -8.93 62.41 39.69
N GLY A 8 -8.68 62.37 38.44
CA GLY A 8 -8.35 63.39 37.46
C GLY A 8 -7.82 62.50 36.31
N GLN A 9 -8.44 62.66 35.17
CA GLN A 9 -8.07 61.91 33.92
C GLN A 9 -6.66 62.35 33.51
N ARG A 10 -5.83 61.32 33.13
CA ARG A 10 -4.80 61.50 32.11
C ARG A 10 -4.97 60.41 31.10
N ALA A 11 -5.43 60.80 29.93
CA ALA A 11 -5.41 59.99 28.73
C ALA A 11 -3.97 59.79 28.25
N SER A 12 -3.50 58.58 28.19
CA SER A 12 -2.28 58.24 27.46
C SER A 12 -2.71 57.37 26.28
N SER A 13 -2.70 58.03 25.12
CA SER A 13 -2.91 57.36 23.83
C SER A 13 -1.74 56.45 23.54
N LEU A 14 -1.94 55.15 23.70
CA LEU A 14 -1.01 54.17 23.20
C LEU A 14 -1.46 53.77 21.78
N LEU A 15 -0.72 54.28 20.80
CA LEU A 15 -0.80 53.82 19.41
C LEU A 15 -0.33 52.37 19.35
N LEU A 16 -1.28 51.45 19.29
CA LEU A 16 -1.02 50.01 19.04
C LEU A 16 -0.91 49.81 17.53
N THR A 17 0.30 49.82 17.02
CA THR A 17 0.60 49.41 15.65
C THR A 17 0.34 47.90 15.52
N LEU A 18 -0.81 47.54 14.93
CA LEU A 18 -1.18 46.18 14.60
C LEU A 18 -0.36 45.76 13.38
N ALA A 19 0.77 45.06 13.60
CA ALA A 19 1.48 44.39 12.54
C ALA A 19 0.66 43.15 12.11
N LEU A 20 -0.08 43.30 11.00
CA LEU A 20 -0.79 42.21 10.35
C LEU A 20 0.24 41.29 9.68
N ALA A 21 0.71 40.29 10.41
CA ALA A 21 1.48 39.19 9.82
C ALA A 21 0.53 38.40 8.91
N ILE A 22 0.61 38.66 7.60
CA ILE A 22 0.01 37.79 6.59
C ILE A 22 0.81 36.48 6.64
N ALA A 23 0.36 35.51 7.42
CA ALA A 23 0.76 34.15 7.30
C ALA A 23 0.23 33.66 5.93
N ILE A 24 1.11 33.66 4.93
CA ILE A 24 0.87 32.97 3.68
C ILE A 24 0.72 31.51 4.07
N GLY A 25 -0.55 31.09 4.25
CA GLY A 25 -0.88 29.69 4.45
C GLY A 25 -0.38 28.91 3.24
N GLN A 26 0.73 28.20 3.43
CA GLN A 26 1.06 27.13 2.48
C GLN A 26 -0.17 26.23 2.44
N PRO A 27 -0.68 25.87 1.24
CA PRO A 27 -1.70 24.86 1.17
C PRO A 27 -1.14 23.62 1.88
N LEU A 28 -1.77 23.25 2.98
CA LEU A 28 -1.58 21.94 3.58
C LEU A 28 -1.98 20.95 2.48
N THR A 29 -1.01 20.51 1.71
CA THR A 29 -1.22 19.28 0.92
C THR A 29 -1.68 18.26 1.94
N PRO A 30 -2.85 17.64 1.76
CA PRO A 30 -3.22 16.53 2.59
C PRO A 30 -2.06 15.55 2.49
N ARG A 31 -1.37 15.30 3.61
CA ARG A 31 -0.53 14.12 3.71
C ARG A 31 -1.51 12.97 3.57
N THR A 32 -1.62 12.43 2.37
CA THR A 32 -2.09 11.07 2.22
C THR A 32 -1.11 10.27 3.06
N SER A 33 -1.52 9.89 4.24
CA SER A 33 -0.85 8.87 5.02
C SER A 33 -0.86 7.66 4.10
N ALA A 34 0.31 7.33 3.53
CA ALA A 34 0.42 6.14 2.73
C ALA A 34 0.20 4.98 3.69
N HIS A 35 -0.86 4.20 3.47
CA HIS A 35 -1.04 2.94 4.16
C HIS A 35 0.10 2.02 3.74
N SER A 36 0.70 1.33 4.68
CA SER A 36 1.60 0.24 4.34
C SER A 36 0.74 -0.92 3.83
N PRO A 37 1.10 -1.57 2.72
CA PRO A 37 0.41 -2.78 2.30
C PRO A 37 0.55 -3.86 3.37
N ASP A 38 -0.41 -4.78 3.41
CA ASP A 38 -0.27 -5.97 4.23
C ASP A 38 1.05 -6.66 3.91
N PRO A 39 1.86 -7.05 4.90
CA PRO A 39 3.06 -7.80 4.62
C PRO A 39 2.70 -9.13 3.97
N ALA A 40 3.52 -9.58 3.03
CA ALA A 40 3.38 -10.91 2.48
C ALA A 40 3.94 -11.95 3.46
N LEU A 41 3.17 -12.99 3.76
CA LEU A 41 3.70 -14.14 4.46
C LEU A 41 4.63 -14.96 3.57
N SER A 42 5.66 -15.55 4.16
CA SER A 42 6.55 -16.47 3.45
C SER A 42 5.76 -17.71 3.00
N GLY A 43 5.95 -18.11 1.77
CA GLY A 43 5.32 -19.28 1.15
C GLY A 43 4.85 -18.98 -0.28
N GLY A 44 4.65 -20.02 -1.07
CA GLY A 44 4.12 -19.88 -2.44
C GLY A 44 2.68 -19.37 -2.46
N THR A 45 2.14 -19.13 -3.64
CA THR A 45 0.72 -18.94 -3.87
C THR A 45 0.05 -20.27 -4.14
N PHE A 46 -1.23 -20.38 -3.83
CA PHE A 46 -2.07 -21.43 -4.37
C PHE A 46 -2.34 -21.19 -5.87
N PRO A 47 -2.84 -22.20 -6.60
CA PRO A 47 -3.26 -21.98 -7.99
C PRO A 47 -4.28 -20.85 -8.08
N GLN A 48 -4.10 -19.96 -9.07
CA GLN A 48 -5.05 -18.87 -9.34
C GLN A 48 -6.42 -19.45 -9.68
N ASP A 49 -7.47 -18.90 -9.07
CA ASP A 49 -8.87 -19.37 -9.17
C ASP A 49 -9.05 -20.85 -8.80
N GLY A 50 -8.08 -21.43 -8.07
CA GLY A 50 -8.18 -22.78 -7.55
C GLY A 50 -9.16 -22.89 -6.39
N GLU A 51 -9.55 -24.12 -6.06
CA GLU A 51 -10.38 -24.43 -4.91
C GLU A 51 -9.55 -25.13 -3.84
N LEU A 52 -9.63 -24.63 -2.60
CA LEU A 52 -9.06 -25.23 -1.41
C LEU A 52 -10.20 -25.92 -0.65
N LEU A 53 -10.33 -27.23 -0.87
CA LEU A 53 -11.40 -28.03 -0.25
C LEU A 53 -11.07 -28.27 1.21
N TYR A 54 -11.94 -27.85 2.14
CA TYR A 54 -11.78 -28.06 3.57
C TYR A 54 -12.86 -28.93 4.17
N ASP A 55 -12.53 -29.65 5.25
CA ASP A 55 -13.45 -30.45 6.05
C ASP A 55 -13.24 -30.23 7.55
N TRP A 56 -14.16 -30.67 8.34
CA TRP A 56 -14.07 -30.60 9.80
C TRP A 56 -13.19 -31.71 10.32
N ARG A 57 -12.20 -31.35 11.13
CA ARG A 57 -11.22 -32.31 11.66
C ARG A 57 -11.91 -33.40 12.50
N THR A 58 -11.78 -34.65 12.12
CA THR A 58 -12.27 -35.80 12.87
C THR A 58 -11.71 -35.80 14.30
N GLY A 59 -12.60 -35.94 15.31
CA GLY A 59 -12.24 -35.90 16.73
C GLY A 59 -12.05 -34.51 17.32
N ALA A 60 -12.12 -33.43 16.51
CA ALA A 60 -12.02 -32.04 16.95
C ALA A 60 -12.95 -31.14 16.13
N VAL A 61 -14.15 -31.60 15.83
CA VAL A 61 -15.13 -30.90 15.01
C VAL A 61 -15.59 -29.60 15.70
N PRO A 62 -15.50 -28.44 15.04
CA PRO A 62 -16.00 -27.20 15.61
C PRO A 62 -17.52 -27.25 15.89
N PRO A 63 -18.01 -26.54 16.92
CA PRO A 63 -19.44 -26.38 17.14
C PRO A 63 -20.17 -25.81 15.92
N ALA A 64 -21.46 -26.11 15.78
CA ALA A 64 -22.25 -25.67 14.64
C ALA A 64 -22.15 -24.16 14.36
N ALA A 65 -22.11 -23.34 15.41
CA ALA A 65 -21.95 -21.90 15.29
C ALA A 65 -20.63 -21.50 14.61
N ILE A 66 -19.51 -22.10 15.01
CA ILE A 66 -18.19 -21.86 14.37
C ILE A 66 -18.21 -22.36 12.92
N ARG A 67 -18.77 -23.53 12.66
CA ARG A 67 -18.88 -24.07 11.30
C ARG A 67 -19.68 -23.16 10.37
N THR A 68 -20.79 -22.59 10.87
CA THR A 68 -21.58 -21.63 10.10
C THR A 68 -20.77 -20.37 9.80
N ALA A 69 -20.04 -19.85 10.80
CA ALA A 69 -19.19 -18.67 10.63
C ALA A 69 -18.04 -18.90 9.63
N VAL A 70 -17.38 -20.06 9.70
CA VAL A 70 -16.31 -20.43 8.73
C VAL A 70 -16.87 -20.53 7.31
N ASN A 71 -18.05 -21.15 7.13
CA ASN A 71 -18.68 -21.22 5.80
C ASN A 71 -19.09 -19.84 5.29
N ALA A 72 -19.54 -18.94 6.17
CA ALA A 72 -19.86 -17.57 5.80
C ALA A 72 -18.57 -16.82 5.36
N ALA A 73 -17.50 -16.89 6.14
CA ALA A 73 -16.21 -16.27 5.79
C ALA A 73 -15.64 -16.78 4.46
N ALA A 74 -15.80 -18.08 4.13
CA ALA A 74 -15.45 -18.62 2.84
C ALA A 74 -16.25 -17.96 1.70
N GLY A 75 -17.54 -17.75 1.90
CA GLY A 75 -18.41 -17.01 0.97
C GLY A 75 -18.03 -15.52 0.86
N ASP A 76 -17.61 -14.90 1.95
CA ASP A 76 -17.15 -13.50 1.96
C ASP A 76 -15.89 -13.34 1.12
N ILE A 77 -14.94 -14.27 1.22
CA ILE A 77 -13.76 -14.28 0.36
C ILE A 77 -14.17 -14.38 -1.11
N GLU A 78 -15.03 -15.32 -1.47
CA GLU A 78 -15.53 -15.45 -2.83
C GLU A 78 -16.17 -14.15 -3.33
N ALA A 79 -16.97 -13.50 -2.49
CA ALA A 79 -17.69 -12.30 -2.84
C ALA A 79 -16.81 -11.02 -2.89
N THR A 80 -15.71 -10.97 -2.13
CA THR A 80 -15.01 -9.69 -1.89
C THR A 80 -13.52 -9.70 -2.21
N ARG A 81 -12.91 -10.83 -2.59
CA ARG A 81 -11.47 -10.93 -2.88
C ARG A 81 -11.01 -10.09 -4.07
N GLU A 82 -11.92 -9.79 -5.02
CA GLU A 82 -11.63 -8.96 -6.21
C GLU A 82 -10.29 -9.31 -6.90
N SER A 83 -9.87 -10.57 -6.79
CA SER A 83 -8.60 -11.11 -7.25
C SER A 83 -8.75 -12.55 -7.72
N ARG A 84 -7.66 -13.15 -8.20
CA ARG A 84 -7.57 -14.56 -8.57
C ARG A 84 -7.03 -15.46 -7.45
N ALA A 85 -7.06 -15.03 -6.20
CA ALA A 85 -6.75 -15.84 -5.04
C ALA A 85 -7.66 -17.08 -4.98
N ALA A 86 -7.24 -18.17 -4.34
CA ALA A 86 -7.99 -19.39 -4.29
C ALA A 86 -9.33 -19.24 -3.54
N LEU A 87 -10.28 -20.10 -3.80
CA LEU A 87 -11.57 -20.18 -3.13
C LEU A 87 -11.54 -21.24 -2.04
N PHE A 88 -12.22 -20.99 -0.94
CA PHE A 88 -12.39 -21.98 0.13
C PHE A 88 -13.75 -22.64 0.01
N VAL A 89 -13.78 -23.95 -0.18
CA VAL A 89 -15.02 -24.71 -0.41
C VAL A 89 -15.13 -25.84 0.60
N TYR A 90 -16.26 -25.87 1.33
CA TYR A 90 -16.53 -27.00 2.20
C TYR A 90 -16.85 -28.27 1.37
N ASP A 91 -16.08 -29.33 1.61
CA ASP A 91 -16.31 -30.66 1.06
C ASP A 91 -15.96 -31.71 2.13
N ALA A 92 -16.87 -32.64 2.40
CA ALA A 92 -16.66 -33.70 3.39
C ALA A 92 -15.47 -34.65 3.06
N ALA A 93 -14.95 -34.58 1.85
CA ALA A 93 -13.71 -35.24 1.42
C ALA A 93 -12.52 -34.25 1.35
N GLY A 94 -12.70 -33.02 1.82
CA GLY A 94 -11.67 -31.99 1.81
C GLY A 94 -10.41 -32.39 2.59
N THR A 95 -9.27 -32.02 2.07
CA THR A 95 -7.95 -32.38 2.62
C THR A 95 -7.40 -31.35 3.59
N ASN A 96 -8.04 -30.20 3.71
CA ASN A 96 -7.61 -29.10 4.59
C ASN A 96 -8.45 -29.11 5.88
N PRO A 97 -7.97 -29.69 6.98
CA PRO A 97 -8.80 -29.89 8.16
C PRO A 97 -8.92 -28.60 8.99
N ILE A 98 -10.17 -28.24 9.35
CA ILE A 98 -10.46 -27.18 10.30
C ILE A 98 -10.91 -27.78 11.62
N GLY A 99 -10.16 -27.50 12.69
CA GLY A 99 -10.35 -28.09 14.01
C GLY A 99 -10.80 -27.08 15.09
N TYR A 100 -11.21 -27.64 16.23
CA TYR A 100 -11.59 -26.91 17.43
C TYR A 100 -10.99 -27.59 18.65
N GLY A 101 -10.20 -26.85 19.44
CA GLY A 101 -9.53 -27.47 20.58
C GLY A 101 -8.70 -26.49 21.41
N THR A 102 -8.13 -27.02 22.49
CA THR A 102 -7.29 -26.27 23.42
C THR A 102 -5.82 -26.40 23.09
N GLY A 103 -5.06 -25.29 23.23
CA GLY A 103 -3.59 -25.33 23.18
C GLY A 103 -2.98 -25.44 21.80
N THR A 104 -3.78 -25.38 20.74
CA THR A 104 -3.33 -25.56 19.34
C THR A 104 -2.67 -24.30 18.75
N CYS A 105 -3.11 -23.11 19.20
CA CYS A 105 -2.69 -21.81 18.64
C CYS A 105 -1.73 -21.01 19.53
N GLY A 106 -0.98 -21.72 20.40
CA GLY A 106 -0.10 -21.04 21.36
C GLY A 106 -0.87 -20.36 22.50
N VAL A 107 -0.15 -19.56 23.32
CA VAL A 107 -0.71 -19.05 24.60
C VAL A 107 -1.75 -17.96 24.36
N ASN A 108 -1.64 -17.20 23.29
CA ASN A 108 -2.43 -15.98 23.04
C ASN A 108 -3.29 -16.04 21.77
N GLY A 109 -3.09 -17.03 20.90
CA GLY A 109 -3.89 -17.18 19.69
C GLY A 109 -5.30 -17.63 20.00
N ILE A 110 -6.31 -17.01 19.36
CA ILE A 110 -7.70 -17.42 19.41
C ILE A 110 -8.07 -18.37 18.26
N ALA A 111 -7.41 -18.17 17.12
CA ALA A 111 -7.35 -19.07 16.01
C ALA A 111 -5.92 -19.10 15.47
N CYS A 112 -5.62 -20.02 14.58
CA CYS A 112 -4.35 -20.11 13.88
C CYS A 112 -4.44 -21.04 12.69
N PHE A 113 -3.56 -20.80 11.71
CA PHE A 113 -3.38 -21.69 10.58
C PHE A 113 -1.96 -22.26 10.56
N THR A 114 -1.80 -23.34 9.84
CA THR A 114 -0.51 -23.88 9.43
C THR A 114 -0.61 -24.16 7.94
N ARG A 115 0.38 -23.70 7.19
CA ARG A 115 0.44 -24.06 5.78
C ARG A 115 1.10 -25.40 5.62
N ASP A 116 0.41 -26.34 5.02
CA ASP A 116 0.88 -27.69 4.74
C ASP A 116 1.39 -27.73 3.29
N ALA A 117 2.70 -28.02 3.15
CA ALA A 117 3.31 -28.08 1.82
C ALA A 117 2.81 -29.30 1.04
N PRO A 118 2.65 -29.21 -0.31
CA PRO A 118 2.87 -28.03 -1.12
C PRO A 118 1.60 -27.16 -1.27
N ASP A 119 0.38 -27.67 -1.10
CA ASP A 119 -0.84 -27.01 -1.57
C ASP A 119 -2.01 -27.10 -0.57
N GLY A 120 -1.74 -27.23 0.71
CA GLY A 120 -2.76 -27.39 1.75
C GLY A 120 -2.58 -26.48 2.95
N PHE A 121 -3.54 -26.55 3.86
CA PHE A 121 -3.50 -25.87 5.15
C PHE A 121 -4.22 -26.67 6.23
N THR A 122 -3.90 -26.35 7.49
CA THR A 122 -4.67 -26.74 8.67
C THR A 122 -5.04 -25.49 9.42
N MET A 123 -6.30 -25.36 9.85
CA MET A 123 -6.77 -24.24 10.65
C MET A 123 -7.34 -24.73 11.97
N TRP A 124 -7.16 -23.94 13.02
CA TRP A 124 -7.66 -24.26 14.35
C TRP A 124 -8.37 -23.05 14.97
N PHE A 125 -9.50 -23.31 15.59
CA PHE A 125 -10.17 -22.41 16.50
C PHE A 125 -9.98 -22.90 17.93
N ARG A 126 -9.61 -21.99 18.81
CA ARG A 126 -9.41 -22.33 20.21
C ARG A 126 -10.75 -22.52 20.92
N GLU A 127 -10.88 -23.62 21.65
CA GLU A 127 -12.12 -23.96 22.33
C GLU A 127 -12.40 -23.06 23.55
N HIS A 128 -11.42 -22.90 24.42
CA HIS A 128 -11.53 -22.11 25.65
C HIS A 128 -10.15 -21.68 26.14
N GLY A 129 -10.15 -20.86 27.15
CA GLY A 129 -8.92 -20.41 27.81
C GLY A 129 -8.89 -18.92 28.03
N ARG A 130 -7.79 -18.44 28.59
CA ARG A 130 -7.57 -17.02 28.80
C ARG A 130 -6.83 -16.42 27.61
N VAL A 131 -7.36 -15.34 27.07
CA VAL A 131 -6.72 -14.60 26.00
C VAL A 131 -6.15 -13.32 26.60
N PHE A 132 -4.84 -13.25 26.75
CA PHE A 132 -4.15 -12.15 27.42
C PHE A 132 -4.75 -11.87 28.83
N ASP A 133 -4.67 -10.64 29.29
CA ASP A 133 -5.31 -10.18 30.54
C ASP A 133 -6.82 -9.87 30.37
N TRP A 134 -7.41 -10.23 29.24
CA TRP A 134 -8.73 -9.79 28.80
C TRP A 134 -9.87 -10.72 29.20
N GLY A 135 -9.58 -11.85 29.81
CA GLY A 135 -10.58 -12.75 30.34
C GLY A 135 -10.74 -14.08 29.59
N THR A 136 -11.85 -14.74 29.79
CA THR A 136 -12.15 -16.05 29.17
C THR A 136 -12.62 -15.85 27.73
N LEU A 137 -12.05 -16.64 26.81
CA LEU A 137 -12.47 -16.68 25.42
C LEU A 137 -13.97 -17.02 25.32
N LYS A 138 -14.69 -16.22 24.58
CA LYS A 138 -16.10 -16.46 24.19
C LYS A 138 -16.24 -16.22 22.71
N TRP A 139 -16.89 -17.12 22.04
CA TRP A 139 -17.28 -16.97 20.65
C TRP A 139 -18.68 -16.42 20.53
N CYS A 140 -18.87 -15.50 19.63
CA CYS A 140 -20.17 -15.06 19.12
C CYS A 140 -20.21 -15.26 17.61
N GLN A 141 -21.41 -15.32 17.08
CA GLN A 141 -21.62 -15.59 15.69
C GLN A 141 -22.40 -14.44 15.06
N MET A 142 -21.92 -13.99 13.89
CA MET A 142 -22.65 -13.13 12.96
C MET A 142 -23.32 -11.89 13.60
N TYR A 143 -22.60 -11.18 14.42
CA TYR A 143 -23.09 -9.90 14.93
C TYR A 143 -22.36 -8.76 14.24
N ALA A 144 -23.08 -7.91 13.52
CA ALA A 144 -22.56 -6.61 13.08
C ALA A 144 -22.01 -5.78 14.26
N THR A 145 -22.44 -6.13 15.47
CA THR A 145 -22.00 -5.52 16.73
C THR A 145 -21.95 -6.61 17.81
N PRO A 146 -20.82 -7.33 17.99
CA PRO A 146 -20.75 -8.40 19.01
C PRO A 146 -21.04 -7.86 20.41
N PRO A 147 -21.71 -8.63 21.25
CA PRO A 147 -21.82 -8.31 22.67
C PRO A 147 -20.44 -8.16 23.30
N ASN A 148 -20.30 -7.25 24.25
CA ASN A 148 -19.03 -7.06 24.96
C ASN A 148 -18.45 -8.39 25.46
N GLY A 149 -17.17 -8.64 25.12
CA GLY A 149 -16.40 -9.76 25.63
C GLY A 149 -16.50 -11.04 24.81
N CYS A 150 -17.01 -11.03 23.58
CA CYS A 150 -16.89 -12.16 22.67
C CYS A 150 -16.16 -11.78 21.36
N TYR A 151 -15.55 -12.77 20.72
CA TYR A 151 -14.94 -12.67 19.42
C TYR A 151 -15.91 -13.12 18.34
N ASP A 152 -16.04 -12.35 17.28
CA ASP A 152 -16.84 -12.74 16.14
C ASP A 152 -16.13 -13.83 15.34
N ALA A 153 -16.73 -15.00 15.27
CA ALA A 153 -16.11 -16.17 14.67
C ALA A 153 -15.95 -16.05 13.14
N GLU A 154 -16.80 -15.28 12.48
CA GLU A 154 -16.73 -15.05 11.03
C GLU A 154 -15.58 -14.12 10.68
N THR A 155 -15.43 -13.00 11.40
CA THR A 155 -14.27 -12.10 11.23
C THR A 155 -12.95 -12.84 11.48
N VAL A 156 -12.87 -13.67 12.52
CA VAL A 156 -11.67 -14.46 12.81
C VAL A 156 -11.41 -15.53 11.74
N ALA A 157 -12.45 -16.17 11.22
CA ALA A 157 -12.28 -17.12 10.12
C ALA A 157 -11.80 -16.44 8.84
N LEU A 158 -12.29 -15.24 8.57
CA LEU A 158 -11.89 -14.44 7.41
C LEU A 158 -10.41 -14.00 7.52
N ASP A 159 -9.97 -13.60 8.73
CA ASP A 159 -8.57 -13.31 9.05
C ASP A 159 -7.65 -14.51 8.79
N GLU A 160 -8.00 -15.68 9.31
CA GLU A 160 -7.22 -16.90 9.13
C GLU A 160 -7.19 -17.37 7.66
N PHE A 161 -8.26 -17.24 6.92
CA PHE A 161 -8.28 -17.50 5.48
C PHE A 161 -7.40 -16.50 4.72
N GLY A 162 -7.38 -15.23 5.11
CA GLY A 162 -6.44 -14.27 4.57
C GLY A 162 -4.99 -14.71 4.78
N HIS A 163 -4.66 -15.23 5.95
CA HIS A 163 -3.34 -15.79 6.23
C HIS A 163 -3.02 -17.02 5.37
N VAL A 164 -3.98 -17.91 5.14
CA VAL A 164 -3.80 -19.04 4.21
C VAL A 164 -3.43 -18.54 2.82
N GLU A 165 -4.08 -17.47 2.33
CA GLU A 165 -3.75 -16.83 1.06
C GLU A 165 -2.42 -16.05 1.09
N GLY A 166 -1.77 -15.97 2.24
CA GLY A 166 -0.45 -15.37 2.41
C GLY A 166 -0.47 -13.89 2.77
N LEU A 167 -1.58 -13.38 3.30
CA LEU A 167 -1.63 -12.07 3.92
C LEU A 167 -0.99 -12.11 5.30
N GLY A 168 -0.14 -11.15 5.62
CA GLY A 168 0.36 -10.90 6.96
C GLY A 168 -0.51 -9.87 7.67
N HIS A 169 -0.32 -9.71 8.99
CA HIS A 169 -1.09 -8.75 9.76
C HIS A 169 -0.85 -7.31 9.31
N HIS A 170 -1.92 -6.59 9.12
CA HIS A 170 -1.93 -5.15 8.91
C HIS A 170 -1.81 -4.45 10.26
N ASP A 171 -0.58 -4.13 10.67
CA ASP A 171 -0.26 -3.72 12.05
C ASP A 171 -0.01 -2.21 12.23
N ASN A 172 -0.42 -1.38 11.28
CA ASN A 172 -0.20 0.06 11.42
C ASN A 172 -1.29 0.72 12.27
N TYR A 173 -1.18 0.60 13.59
CA TYR A 173 -2.14 1.17 14.56
C TYR A 173 -2.11 2.70 14.71
N ALA A 174 -1.32 3.39 13.90
CA ALA A 174 -1.20 4.85 13.99
C ALA A 174 -2.39 5.60 13.40
N ASP A 175 -3.19 4.94 12.54
CA ASP A 175 -4.38 5.50 11.91
C ASP A 175 -5.61 4.64 12.25
N GLU A 176 -6.69 5.24 12.69
CA GLU A 176 -7.95 4.52 12.97
C GLU A 176 -8.55 3.86 11.74
N ARG A 177 -8.20 4.32 10.53
CA ARG A 177 -8.61 3.70 9.27
C ARG A 177 -8.01 2.31 9.07
N ASP A 178 -6.83 2.04 9.64
CA ASP A 178 -6.16 0.75 9.51
C ASP A 178 -7.06 -0.41 9.97
N TYR A 179 -8.02 -0.14 10.82
CA TYR A 179 -8.96 -1.14 11.31
C TYR A 179 -10.14 -1.43 10.38
N THR A 180 -10.41 -0.56 9.43
CA THR A 180 -11.47 -0.73 8.42
C THR A 180 -10.90 -1.14 7.08
N ASP A 181 -9.59 -0.98 6.90
CA ASP A 181 -8.93 -1.18 5.63
C ASP A 181 -8.38 -2.60 5.44
N ALA A 182 -8.27 -3.38 6.53
CA ALA A 182 -7.87 -4.79 6.50
C ALA A 182 -8.61 -5.60 7.58
N VAL A 183 -8.99 -6.84 7.24
CA VAL A 183 -9.52 -7.82 8.21
C VAL A 183 -8.38 -8.58 8.87
N VAL A 184 -7.27 -8.78 8.16
CA VAL A 184 -6.09 -9.52 8.64
C VAL A 184 -5.27 -8.65 9.58
N GLN A 185 -5.45 -8.85 10.90
CA GLN A 185 -4.86 -8.00 11.95
C GLN A 185 -4.36 -8.82 13.13
N THR A 186 -3.27 -8.38 13.77
CA THR A 186 -2.69 -9.03 14.97
C THR A 186 -3.69 -9.18 16.12
N PHE A 187 -4.67 -8.31 16.22
CA PHE A 187 -5.61 -8.31 17.34
C PHE A 187 -7.05 -8.35 16.86
N SER A 188 -7.64 -9.54 16.85
CA SER A 188 -9.09 -9.68 16.83
C SER A 188 -9.70 -9.05 18.08
N ARG A 189 -10.71 -8.23 17.95
CA ARG A 189 -11.24 -7.42 19.06
C ARG A 189 -12.56 -7.92 19.59
N THR A 190 -12.70 -7.87 20.91
CA THR A 190 -13.94 -8.20 21.62
C THR A 190 -14.93 -7.05 21.70
N LYS A 191 -14.56 -5.87 21.21
CA LYS A 191 -15.45 -4.72 21.16
C LYS A 191 -15.51 -4.21 19.74
N PRO A 192 -16.70 -3.95 19.21
CA PRO A 192 -16.83 -3.11 18.07
C PRO A 192 -16.35 -1.71 18.51
N ARG A 193 -15.13 -1.36 18.24
CA ARG A 193 -14.88 0.02 17.88
C ARG A 193 -15.50 0.16 16.51
N GLU A 194 -16.23 1.22 16.30
CA GLU A 194 -16.99 1.53 15.11
C GLU A 194 -16.36 0.91 13.85
N GLY A 195 -16.97 -0.13 13.29
CA GLY A 195 -16.58 -0.75 12.05
C GLY A 195 -15.73 -2.03 12.08
N TYR A 196 -15.47 -2.68 13.21
CA TYR A 196 -14.47 -3.77 13.31
C TYR A 196 -14.94 -5.19 13.11
N ASN A 197 -16.19 -5.44 12.90
CA ASN A 197 -16.63 -6.74 12.44
C ASN A 197 -16.72 -6.69 10.93
N MET A 198 -15.63 -7.05 10.31
CA MET A 198 -15.56 -7.14 8.88
C MET A 198 -15.97 -8.53 8.44
N HIS A 199 -17.08 -8.61 7.74
CA HIS A 199 -17.52 -9.78 6.99
C HIS A 199 -17.20 -9.58 5.49
N VAL A 200 -16.12 -8.87 5.22
CA VAL A 200 -15.59 -8.59 3.89
C VAL A 200 -14.09 -8.39 4.00
N LEU A 201 -13.36 -8.71 2.97
CA LEU A 201 -11.95 -8.33 2.88
C LEU A 201 -11.83 -6.81 2.79
N GLY A 202 -10.92 -6.24 3.55
CA GLY A 202 -10.62 -4.82 3.50
C GLY A 202 -9.90 -4.41 2.22
N VAL A 203 -9.87 -3.11 1.95
CA VAL A 203 -9.22 -2.58 0.73
C VAL A 203 -7.72 -2.92 0.67
N CYS A 204 -7.06 -3.05 1.83
CA CYS A 204 -5.64 -3.41 1.89
C CYS A 204 -5.41 -4.91 1.71
N ASP A 205 -6.30 -5.76 2.25
CA ASP A 205 -6.28 -7.19 1.98
C ASP A 205 -6.42 -7.46 0.47
N VAL A 206 -7.43 -6.85 -0.16
CA VAL A 206 -7.68 -6.99 -1.61
C VAL A 206 -6.52 -6.48 -2.44
N ALA A 207 -5.95 -5.31 -2.08
CA ALA A 207 -4.79 -4.77 -2.77
C ALA A 207 -3.61 -5.75 -2.78
N ARG A 208 -3.33 -6.39 -1.64
CA ARG A 208 -2.26 -7.40 -1.53
C ARG A 208 -2.59 -8.66 -2.31
N LEU A 209 -3.84 -9.15 -2.26
CA LEU A 209 -4.27 -10.31 -3.04
C LEU A 209 -4.13 -10.06 -4.54
N GLN A 210 -4.52 -8.89 -5.04
CA GLN A 210 -4.35 -8.54 -6.46
C GLN A 210 -2.88 -8.54 -6.87
N ILE A 211 -1.99 -7.95 -6.09
CA ILE A 211 -0.54 -7.99 -6.35
C ILE A 211 -0.01 -9.41 -6.31
N ARG A 212 -0.50 -10.21 -5.36
CA ARG A 212 -0.01 -11.56 -5.14
C ARG A 212 -0.48 -12.56 -6.21
N TYR A 213 -1.68 -12.39 -6.75
CA TYR A 213 -2.32 -13.40 -7.61
C TYR A 213 -2.59 -12.91 -9.03
N ASP A 214 -2.80 -11.63 -9.30
CA ASP A 214 -3.33 -11.19 -10.59
C ASP A 214 -2.34 -10.42 -11.44
N THR A 215 -1.90 -9.26 -10.94
CA THR A 215 -1.32 -8.21 -11.76
C THR A 215 -0.12 -7.54 -11.08
N GLN A 216 0.56 -6.69 -11.83
CA GLN A 216 1.64 -5.85 -11.31
C GLN A 216 1.16 -4.68 -10.47
N HIS A 217 -0.12 -4.47 -10.32
CA HIS A 217 -0.67 -3.34 -9.56
C HIS A 217 -2.08 -3.67 -9.09
N ALA A 218 -2.47 -3.13 -7.97
CA ALA A 218 -3.84 -3.18 -7.50
C ALA A 218 -4.73 -2.24 -8.34
N SER A 219 -5.97 -2.64 -8.55
CA SER A 219 -6.97 -1.80 -9.19
C SER A 219 -7.48 -0.72 -8.24
N PHE A 220 -8.00 0.38 -8.79
CA PHE A 220 -8.69 1.38 -7.97
C PHE A 220 -10.01 0.82 -7.40
N PRO A 221 -10.36 1.03 -6.13
CA PRO A 221 -9.70 1.89 -5.14
C PRO A 221 -8.59 1.21 -4.32
N TYR A 222 -8.32 -0.06 -4.51
CA TYR A 222 -7.46 -0.89 -3.66
C TYR A 222 -6.01 -0.46 -3.67
N SER A 223 -5.53 0.06 -4.80
CA SER A 223 -4.16 0.56 -4.94
C SER A 223 -3.77 1.63 -3.93
N THR A 224 -4.72 2.32 -3.30
CA THR A 224 -4.43 3.31 -2.26
C THR A 224 -3.77 2.73 -1.02
N CYS A 225 -3.89 1.41 -0.80
CA CYS A 225 -3.21 0.69 0.27
C CYS A 225 -1.78 0.26 -0.05
N LEU A 226 -1.34 0.44 -1.29
CA LEU A 226 0.00 0.05 -1.71
C LEU A 226 0.91 1.27 -1.72
N ASP A 227 2.06 1.15 -1.08
CA ASP A 227 3.08 2.19 -1.03
C ASP A 227 4.43 1.61 -1.50
N LEU A 228 4.40 1.03 -2.70
CA LEU A 228 5.54 0.31 -3.28
C LEU A 228 6.64 1.29 -3.68
N LEU A 229 7.82 1.12 -3.11
CA LEU A 229 8.99 1.90 -3.51
C LEU A 229 9.40 1.57 -4.93
N THR A 230 9.61 2.61 -5.73
CA THR A 230 10.17 2.48 -7.07
C THR A 230 11.58 3.03 -7.14
N GLU A 231 12.38 2.50 -8.05
CA GLU A 231 13.67 3.06 -8.43
C GLU A 231 13.63 3.46 -9.91
N LEU A 232 13.99 4.71 -10.17
CA LEU A 232 14.08 5.26 -11.52
C LEU A 232 15.52 5.60 -11.85
N SER A 233 16.10 4.94 -12.84
CA SER A 233 17.40 5.27 -13.37
C SER A 233 17.30 6.06 -14.68
N LEU A 234 18.38 6.78 -15.04
CA LEU A 234 18.52 7.47 -16.32
C LEU A 234 19.94 7.31 -16.84
N THR A 235 20.06 6.87 -18.07
CA THR A 235 21.32 6.81 -18.82
C THR A 235 21.25 7.65 -20.08
N ARG A 236 22.41 7.91 -20.70
CA ARG A 236 22.54 8.66 -21.95
C ARG A 236 23.48 7.95 -22.91
N SER A 237 23.23 8.08 -24.21
CA SER A 237 24.06 7.48 -25.26
C SER A 237 25.46 8.11 -25.37
N ALA A 238 25.60 9.39 -24.98
CA ALA A 238 26.87 10.10 -25.00
C ALA A 238 26.94 11.19 -23.92
N ALA A 239 28.10 11.35 -23.29
CA ALA A 239 28.36 12.44 -22.34
C ALA A 239 28.76 13.75 -23.03
N TRP A 240 29.19 13.68 -24.27
CA TRP A 240 29.54 14.81 -25.13
C TRP A 240 29.01 14.58 -26.55
N ILE A 241 28.49 15.63 -27.16
CA ILE A 241 28.04 15.65 -28.57
C ILE A 241 28.47 16.97 -29.24
N PRO A 242 28.63 16.99 -30.58
CA PRO A 242 28.81 18.24 -31.30
C PRO A 242 27.54 19.12 -31.21
N TYR A 243 27.73 20.42 -31.50
CA TYR A 243 26.59 21.36 -31.57
C TYR A 243 25.54 20.85 -32.55
N GLY A 244 24.27 20.82 -32.11
CA GLY A 244 23.15 20.25 -32.88
C GLY A 244 23.17 18.73 -33.01
N GLY A 245 24.03 18.03 -32.30
CA GLY A 245 24.02 16.56 -32.23
C GLY A 245 22.85 16.01 -31.46
N THR A 246 22.58 14.72 -31.63
CA THR A 246 21.49 14.02 -30.94
C THR A 246 22.03 13.12 -29.84
N VAL A 247 21.40 13.16 -28.66
CA VAL A 247 21.61 12.23 -27.56
C VAL A 247 20.33 11.45 -27.31
N THR A 248 20.46 10.14 -27.04
CA THR A 248 19.34 9.30 -26.63
C THR A 248 19.43 9.09 -25.13
N PHE A 249 18.35 9.39 -24.42
CA PHE A 249 18.15 9.10 -23.00
C PHE A 249 17.36 7.81 -22.86
N THR A 250 17.77 6.97 -21.93
CA THR A 250 17.07 5.74 -21.56
C THR A 250 16.84 5.75 -20.07
N ALA A 251 15.58 5.75 -19.66
CA ALA A 251 15.14 5.57 -18.28
C ALA A 251 14.68 4.15 -18.06
N PHE A 252 14.87 3.65 -16.85
CA PHE A 252 14.38 2.35 -16.42
C PHE A 252 13.68 2.51 -15.06
N LEU A 253 12.45 2.01 -14.97
CA LEU A 253 11.62 2.07 -13.77
C LEU A 253 11.34 0.66 -13.27
N GLU A 254 11.56 0.43 -11.97
CA GLU A 254 11.23 -0.85 -11.32
C GLU A 254 10.71 -0.66 -9.89
N VAL A 255 10.01 -1.66 -9.36
CA VAL A 255 9.67 -1.80 -7.94
C VAL A 255 10.81 -2.53 -7.24
N VAL A 256 11.29 -1.99 -6.12
CA VAL A 256 12.51 -2.50 -5.46
C VAL A 256 12.27 -3.22 -4.13
N THR A 257 11.08 -3.14 -3.57
CA THR A 257 10.84 -3.58 -2.19
C THR A 257 9.78 -4.64 -2.01
N ASP A 258 9.12 -5.10 -3.06
CA ASP A 258 8.05 -6.09 -2.95
C ASP A 258 8.37 -7.38 -3.70
N ALA A 259 8.53 -8.47 -2.94
CA ALA A 259 8.88 -9.79 -3.49
C ALA A 259 7.73 -10.42 -4.29
N ASP A 260 6.47 -10.17 -3.90
CA ASP A 260 5.31 -10.69 -4.61
C ASP A 260 5.14 -9.99 -5.96
N TYR A 261 5.34 -8.68 -5.99
CA TYR A 261 5.34 -7.92 -7.23
C TYR A 261 6.38 -8.47 -8.22
N GLY A 262 7.61 -8.66 -7.73
CA GLY A 262 8.71 -9.21 -8.54
C GLY A 262 8.43 -10.64 -9.03
N ARG A 263 7.77 -11.47 -8.22
CA ARG A 263 7.45 -12.86 -8.57
C ARG A 263 6.43 -12.97 -9.69
N LEU A 264 5.41 -12.13 -9.69
CA LEU A 264 4.32 -12.22 -10.66
C LEU A 264 4.71 -11.70 -12.05
N SER A 265 5.54 -10.69 -12.13
CA SER A 265 5.74 -9.96 -13.39
C SER A 265 7.17 -9.45 -13.58
N GLY A 266 8.06 -9.75 -12.65
CA GLY A 266 9.36 -9.08 -12.55
C GLY A 266 9.20 -7.66 -11.98
N ASN A 267 10.30 -7.11 -11.50
CA ASN A 267 10.33 -5.77 -10.91
C ASN A 267 10.06 -4.61 -11.90
N PRO A 268 10.37 -4.74 -13.21
CA PRO A 268 10.21 -3.63 -14.16
C PRO A 268 8.76 -3.20 -14.33
N VAL A 269 8.52 -1.88 -14.26
CA VAL A 269 7.19 -1.26 -14.38
C VAL A 269 7.01 -0.66 -15.77
N SER A 270 6.03 -1.17 -16.51
CA SER A 270 5.75 -0.75 -17.87
C SER A 270 4.63 0.28 -17.99
N ARG A 271 4.61 1.00 -19.12
CA ARG A 271 3.50 1.88 -19.55
C ARG A 271 3.11 2.98 -18.55
N ARG A 272 4.10 3.52 -17.83
CA ARG A 272 3.92 4.67 -16.92
C ARG A 272 4.36 5.96 -17.58
N THR A 273 3.93 7.08 -17.03
CA THR A 273 4.30 8.41 -17.52
C THR A 273 5.63 8.82 -16.89
N ILE A 274 6.71 8.74 -17.66
CA ILE A 274 8.03 9.22 -17.27
C ILE A 274 8.29 10.57 -17.95
N LYS A 275 8.62 11.60 -17.17
CA LYS A 275 8.94 12.94 -17.66
C LYS A 275 10.43 13.15 -17.70
N LEU A 276 10.98 13.56 -18.85
CA LEU A 276 12.34 14.02 -18.96
C LEU A 276 12.39 15.51 -18.59
N GLN A 277 13.23 15.84 -17.63
CA GLN A 277 13.46 17.22 -17.19
C GLN A 277 14.88 17.67 -17.53
N ARG A 278 15.01 18.97 -17.83
CA ARG A 278 16.27 19.63 -18.17
C ARG A 278 16.49 20.85 -17.29
N ARG A 279 17.78 21.14 -16.98
CA ARG A 279 18.22 22.43 -16.44
C ARG A 279 19.56 22.85 -17.06
N PRO A 280 19.93 24.16 -17.03
CA PRO A 280 21.29 24.59 -17.34
C PRO A 280 22.31 23.98 -16.36
N PRO A 281 23.58 23.80 -16.76
CA PRO A 281 24.61 23.33 -15.84
C PRO A 281 24.69 24.22 -14.59
N GLY A 282 24.63 23.62 -13.40
CA GLY A 282 24.63 24.33 -12.12
C GLY A 282 23.35 25.12 -11.80
N GLY A 283 22.34 25.07 -12.66
CA GLY A 283 21.04 25.71 -12.43
C GLY A 283 20.23 24.97 -11.35
N THR A 284 19.25 25.67 -10.76
CA THR A 284 18.40 25.09 -9.70
C THR A 284 17.01 24.67 -10.21
N THR A 285 16.54 25.28 -11.30
CA THR A 285 15.19 25.07 -11.80
C THR A 285 15.12 24.01 -12.89
N TRP A 286 14.28 23.00 -12.67
CA TRP A 286 13.99 21.95 -13.63
C TRP A 286 12.81 22.30 -14.52
N THR A 287 12.95 22.07 -15.81
CA THR A 287 11.85 22.21 -16.79
C THR A 287 11.56 20.86 -17.44
N THR A 288 10.32 20.44 -17.42
CA THR A 288 9.89 19.25 -18.19
C THR A 288 9.93 19.57 -19.68
N ILE A 289 10.67 18.77 -20.43
CA ILE A 289 10.87 18.96 -21.88
C ILE A 289 10.21 17.88 -22.72
N ALA A 290 9.92 16.71 -22.15
CA ALA A 290 9.26 15.61 -22.85
C ALA A 290 8.61 14.62 -21.89
N THR A 291 7.66 13.84 -22.40
CA THR A 291 7.28 12.55 -21.88
C THR A 291 8.04 11.48 -22.66
N MET A 292 8.69 10.58 -21.93
CA MET A 292 9.50 9.53 -22.55
C MET A 292 8.60 8.37 -22.98
N PRO A 293 8.57 7.99 -24.26
CA PRO A 293 7.82 6.82 -24.72
C PRO A 293 8.32 5.54 -24.07
N TYR A 294 7.39 4.68 -23.69
CA TYR A 294 7.69 3.31 -23.28
C TYR A 294 8.25 2.50 -24.46
N THR A 295 9.27 1.71 -24.19
CA THR A 295 9.90 0.81 -25.15
C THR A 295 10.14 -0.57 -24.57
N THR A 296 10.57 -1.52 -25.37
CA THR A 296 11.05 -2.83 -24.91
C THR A 296 12.53 -2.77 -24.60
N PRO A 297 13.05 -3.53 -23.61
CA PRO A 297 12.32 -4.43 -22.70
C PRO A 297 11.47 -3.70 -21.66
N THR A 298 10.63 -4.46 -20.93
CA THR A 298 9.74 -3.95 -19.88
C THR A 298 10.47 -3.00 -18.93
N GLY A 299 9.80 -1.96 -18.49
CA GLY A 299 10.38 -0.93 -17.60
C GLY A 299 11.21 0.13 -18.30
N THR A 300 11.47 0.02 -19.60
CA THR A 300 12.35 0.91 -20.37
C THR A 300 11.58 2.00 -21.08
N TYR A 301 12.10 3.23 -21.01
CA TYR A 301 11.56 4.43 -21.64
C TYR A 301 12.68 5.17 -22.35
N THR A 302 12.50 5.55 -23.60
CA THR A 302 13.56 6.20 -24.37
C THR A 302 13.10 7.50 -24.99
N TYR A 303 14.01 8.47 -25.09
CA TYR A 303 13.76 9.72 -25.78
C TYR A 303 15.04 10.25 -26.42
N ALA A 304 14.98 10.55 -27.71
CA ALA A 304 16.09 11.15 -28.45
C ALA A 304 15.89 12.67 -28.53
N LEU A 305 16.95 13.43 -28.20
CA LEU A 305 16.90 14.89 -28.14
C LEU A 305 18.09 15.50 -28.86
N ARG A 306 17.85 16.48 -29.72
CA ARG A 306 18.87 17.32 -30.35
C ARG A 306 19.24 18.46 -29.42
N LEU A 307 20.55 18.68 -29.17
CA LEU A 307 21.02 19.70 -28.25
C LEU A 307 21.89 20.74 -28.94
N TYR A 308 21.67 22.00 -28.54
CA TYR A 308 22.44 23.16 -28.97
C TYR A 308 23.22 23.85 -27.84
N GLY A 309 23.21 23.26 -26.65
CA GLY A 309 23.92 23.74 -25.48
C GLY A 309 23.98 22.68 -24.42
N SER A 310 25.03 22.72 -23.60
CA SER A 310 25.25 21.81 -22.49
C SER A 310 24.09 21.90 -21.46
N ALA A 311 23.71 20.79 -20.90
CA ALA A 311 22.61 20.74 -19.93
C ALA A 311 22.71 19.51 -19.01
N GLU A 312 21.99 19.58 -17.92
CA GLU A 312 21.75 18.49 -16.99
C GLU A 312 20.31 17.96 -17.15
N PHE A 313 20.16 16.66 -16.99
CA PHE A 313 18.91 15.95 -17.21
C PHE A 313 18.61 15.02 -16.05
N ARG A 314 17.31 14.81 -15.77
CA ARG A 314 16.80 13.75 -14.94
C ARG A 314 15.48 13.22 -15.51
N ALA A 315 15.16 11.97 -15.24
CA ALA A 315 13.83 11.42 -15.41
C ALA A 315 13.04 11.58 -14.11
N VAL A 316 11.73 11.74 -14.23
CA VAL A 316 10.83 11.84 -13.07
C VAL A 316 9.60 10.97 -13.33
N PHE A 317 9.33 10.10 -12.39
CA PHE A 317 8.08 9.38 -12.23
C PHE A 317 7.33 10.01 -11.06
N SER A 318 6.15 10.56 -11.32
CA SER A 318 5.29 11.09 -10.26
C SER A 318 4.35 10.00 -9.81
N THR A 319 4.14 9.87 -8.51
CA THR A 319 3.16 8.91 -7.95
C THR A 319 1.82 9.06 -8.67
N PRO A 320 1.32 8.03 -9.35
CA PRO A 320 -0.03 8.03 -9.83
C PRO A 320 -0.99 7.98 -8.64
N PRO A 321 -2.11 8.72 -8.66
CA PRO A 321 -3.01 8.78 -7.51
C PRO A 321 -3.70 7.45 -7.18
N ASP A 322 -3.65 6.48 -8.07
CA ASP A 322 -4.47 5.27 -8.09
C ASP A 322 -3.69 3.96 -8.34
N GLU A 323 -2.37 3.96 -8.19
CA GLU A 323 -1.56 2.77 -8.53
C GLU A 323 -0.70 2.24 -7.37
N GLY A 324 -0.72 2.91 -6.22
CA GLY A 324 0.06 2.49 -5.05
C GLY A 324 1.58 2.44 -5.26
N LEU A 325 2.11 3.14 -6.26
CA LEU A 325 3.53 3.24 -6.54
C LEU A 325 4.06 4.59 -6.06
N ARG A 326 5.17 4.60 -5.34
CA ARG A 326 5.85 5.85 -4.99
C ARG A 326 6.51 6.48 -6.21
N GLY A 327 6.39 7.80 -6.32
CA GLY A 327 7.15 8.56 -7.30
C GLY A 327 8.63 8.58 -6.99
N ASP A 328 9.46 8.67 -8.04
CA ASP A 328 10.90 8.76 -7.92
C ASP A 328 11.51 9.69 -8.98
N ALA A 329 12.73 10.14 -8.73
CA ALA A 329 13.50 10.94 -9.67
C ALA A 329 14.92 10.35 -9.82
N SER A 330 15.29 10.07 -11.05
CA SER A 330 16.60 9.50 -11.35
C SER A 330 17.77 10.38 -10.88
N PRO A 331 18.96 9.81 -10.69
CA PRO A 331 20.19 10.55 -10.64
C PRO A 331 20.34 11.49 -11.85
N VAL A 332 21.02 12.61 -11.65
CA VAL A 332 21.27 13.62 -12.69
C VAL A 332 22.35 13.13 -13.65
N VAL A 333 22.09 13.27 -14.94
CA VAL A 333 23.09 13.04 -16.00
C VAL A 333 23.37 14.34 -16.76
N SER A 334 24.63 14.63 -17.05
CA SER A 334 25.06 15.83 -17.76
C SER A 334 25.46 15.50 -19.19
N VAL A 335 25.08 16.35 -20.13
CA VAL A 335 25.53 16.27 -21.53
C VAL A 335 26.23 17.57 -21.89
N ALA A 336 27.49 17.45 -22.27
CA ALA A 336 28.27 18.56 -22.81
C ALA A 336 28.06 18.69 -24.33
N VAL A 337 27.93 19.92 -24.81
CA VAL A 337 27.78 20.22 -26.23
C VAL A 337 28.97 21.05 -26.68
N GLY A 338 29.61 20.62 -27.76
CA GLY A 338 30.74 21.33 -28.37
C GLY A 338 30.35 22.71 -28.89
N ALA A 339 31.36 23.54 -29.12
CA ALA A 339 31.13 24.85 -29.69
C ALA A 339 30.53 24.76 -31.10
N CYS A 340 29.75 25.75 -31.48
CA CYS A 340 29.24 25.87 -32.85
C CYS A 340 30.38 26.29 -33.79
N THR A 341 30.92 25.33 -34.59
CA THR A 341 31.85 25.65 -35.65
C THR A 341 31.10 26.03 -36.91
N GLY A 342 31.08 27.30 -37.26
CA GLY A 342 30.41 27.85 -38.44
C GLY A 342 29.06 28.54 -38.16
N CYS A 343 28.67 28.74 -36.89
CA CYS A 343 27.61 29.71 -36.59
C CYS A 343 28.16 31.11 -36.83
N LEU A 344 27.60 31.83 -37.82
CA LEU A 344 27.87 33.27 -37.97
C LEU A 344 27.31 33.97 -36.70
N GLU A 345 28.20 34.67 -35.97
CA GLU A 345 27.75 35.67 -35.04
C GLU A 345 26.96 36.69 -35.88
N SER A 346 25.66 36.79 -35.68
CA SER A 346 24.89 37.91 -36.18
C SER A 346 25.39 39.13 -35.39
N ILE A 347 26.35 39.85 -35.98
CA ILE A 347 26.70 41.18 -35.51
C ILE A 347 25.48 42.04 -35.90
N GLU A 348 24.58 42.23 -34.94
CA GLU A 348 23.63 43.31 -35.07
C GLU A 348 24.38 44.62 -34.95
N PRO A 349 24.13 45.58 -35.88
CA PRO A 349 24.79 46.87 -35.87
C PRO A 349 24.32 47.76 -34.69
#